data_052f16241c9163b34793b9b6a3e947a1
#
_entry.id   052f16241c9163b34793b9b6a3e947a1
#
_cell.length_a   1.000
_cell.length_b   1.000
_cell.length_c   1.000
_cell.angle_alpha   90.00
_cell.angle_beta   90.00
_cell.angle_gamma   90.00
#
_symmetry.space_group_name_H-M   'P 1'
#
loop_
_entity.id
_entity.type
_entity.pdbx_description
1 polymer ?
#
loop_
_entity_poly.entity_id
_entity_poly.type
_entity_poly.pdbx_seq_one_letter_code
_entity_poly.pdbx_strand_id
1 'polypeptide(L)'
;MKYLIVIPDGMADEPIAELGNLTPMQKAQKPTTDALAADALVGTVSNVPQGMVPESDTANLAILSYDPKIYSKGRSPLEAVSMGIQMRDDETAYRCNVVTLSDNGEDYDDKIILDHSADEITTEEADELIQALQAHFGSETTHFYTGISYRHCMIIRNGNDHYP
;
A
#
# COMPACT_ATOMS: atom_id res chain seq x y z
N MET A 1 8.11 -29.65 -3.65
CA MET A 1 6.69 -29.25 -3.60
C MET A 1 6.63 -27.78 -3.93
N LYS A 2 5.63 -27.34 -4.72
CA LYS A 2 5.43 -25.92 -5.05
C LYS A 2 4.10 -25.48 -4.47
N TYR A 3 4.05 -24.29 -3.89
CA TYR A 3 2.84 -23.68 -3.37
C TYR A 3 2.54 -22.44 -4.19
N LEU A 4 1.25 -22.22 -4.49
CA LEU A 4 0.77 -21.04 -5.17
C LEU A 4 -0.37 -20.45 -4.33
N ILE A 5 -0.22 -19.18 -3.93
CA ILE A 5 -1.26 -18.41 -3.28
C ILE A 5 -1.77 -17.38 -4.28
N VAL A 6 -3.07 -17.40 -4.56
CA VAL A 6 -3.73 -16.43 -5.43
C VAL A 6 -4.66 -15.59 -4.56
N ILE A 7 -4.43 -14.29 -4.52
CA ILE A 7 -5.20 -13.35 -3.72
C ILE A 7 -5.98 -12.43 -4.67
N PRO A 8 -7.27 -12.73 -4.95
CA PRO A 8 -8.13 -11.80 -5.68
C PRO A 8 -8.62 -10.73 -4.70
N ASP A 9 -7.85 -9.65 -4.61
CA ASP A 9 -8.12 -8.54 -3.71
C ASP A 9 -9.44 -7.83 -4.07
N GLY A 10 -10.19 -7.37 -3.06
CA GLY A 10 -11.46 -6.67 -3.24
C GLY A 10 -12.62 -7.52 -3.77
N MET A 11 -12.53 -8.86 -3.76
CA MET A 11 -13.53 -9.75 -4.33
C MET A 11 -14.78 -9.92 -3.44
N ALA A 12 -14.67 -9.71 -2.14
CA ALA A 12 -15.80 -9.79 -1.21
C ALA A 12 -16.65 -8.52 -1.25
N ASP A 13 -17.97 -8.68 -1.31
CA ASP A 13 -18.91 -7.56 -1.32
C ASP A 13 -20.27 -8.01 -0.78
N GLU A 14 -21.14 -7.05 -0.51
CA GLU A 14 -22.52 -7.27 -0.10
C GLU A 14 -23.43 -7.58 -1.32
N PRO A 15 -24.60 -8.22 -1.10
CA PRO A 15 -25.57 -8.42 -2.16
C PRO A 15 -26.11 -7.10 -2.72
N ILE A 16 -26.15 -6.98 -4.05
CA ILE A 16 -26.58 -5.79 -4.78
C ILE A 16 -27.95 -6.04 -5.39
N ALA A 17 -28.92 -5.14 -5.17
CA ALA A 17 -30.30 -5.31 -5.63
C ALA A 17 -30.40 -5.40 -7.16
N GLU A 18 -29.61 -4.60 -7.88
CA GLU A 18 -29.55 -4.58 -9.36
C GLU A 18 -28.98 -5.87 -9.95
N LEU A 19 -28.23 -6.64 -9.15
CA LEU A 19 -27.72 -7.97 -9.53
C LEU A 19 -28.66 -9.11 -9.11
N GLY A 20 -29.89 -8.79 -8.66
CA GLY A 20 -30.87 -9.76 -8.17
C GLY A 20 -30.57 -10.26 -6.76
N ASN A 21 -30.06 -9.40 -5.89
CA ASN A 21 -29.59 -9.68 -4.53
C ASN A 21 -28.45 -10.73 -4.49
N LEU A 22 -27.60 -10.73 -5.51
CA LEU A 22 -26.37 -11.50 -5.54
C LEU A 22 -25.19 -10.59 -5.30
N THR A 23 -24.11 -11.14 -4.71
CA THR A 23 -22.82 -10.42 -4.69
C THR A 23 -22.20 -10.39 -6.09
N PRO A 24 -21.30 -9.45 -6.41
CA PRO A 24 -20.56 -9.44 -7.67
C PRO A 24 -19.89 -10.79 -7.97
N MET A 25 -19.28 -11.40 -6.94
CA MET A 25 -18.65 -12.71 -7.05
C MET A 25 -19.65 -13.82 -7.43
N GLN A 26 -20.86 -13.81 -6.85
CA GLN A 26 -21.90 -14.78 -7.20
C GLN A 26 -22.41 -14.59 -8.64
N LYS A 27 -22.43 -13.36 -9.11
CA LYS A 27 -22.87 -13.00 -10.46
C LYS A 27 -21.81 -13.24 -11.53
N ALA A 28 -20.54 -13.15 -11.19
CA ALA A 28 -19.42 -13.31 -12.13
C ALA A 28 -19.36 -14.72 -12.73
N GLN A 29 -19.01 -14.81 -14.00
CA GLN A 29 -18.69 -16.07 -14.65
C GLN A 29 -17.26 -16.49 -14.28
N LYS A 30 -17.12 -17.51 -13.46
CA LYS A 30 -15.83 -17.97 -12.92
C LYS A 30 -15.71 -19.50 -12.94
N PRO A 31 -15.87 -20.13 -14.14
CA PRO A 31 -15.98 -21.58 -14.25
C PRO A 31 -14.77 -22.34 -13.69
N THR A 32 -13.56 -21.79 -13.82
CA THR A 32 -12.35 -22.41 -13.28
C THR A 32 -12.36 -22.40 -11.74
N THR A 33 -12.71 -21.26 -11.15
CA THR A 33 -12.80 -21.13 -9.67
C THR A 33 -13.90 -22.02 -9.10
N ASP A 34 -15.05 -22.07 -9.78
CA ASP A 34 -16.17 -22.92 -9.38
C ASP A 34 -15.81 -24.42 -9.44
N ALA A 35 -15.10 -24.83 -10.48
CA ALA A 35 -14.62 -26.21 -10.61
C ALA A 35 -13.61 -26.57 -9.53
N LEU A 36 -12.66 -25.68 -9.23
CA LEU A 36 -11.69 -25.88 -8.16
C LEU A 36 -12.36 -25.93 -6.78
N ALA A 37 -13.34 -25.06 -6.54
CA ALA A 37 -14.06 -25.02 -5.27
C ALA A 37 -14.87 -26.29 -5.00
N ALA A 38 -15.35 -26.98 -6.03
CA ALA A 38 -16.09 -28.23 -5.89
C ALA A 38 -15.26 -29.36 -5.25
N ASP A 39 -13.96 -29.38 -5.49
CA ASP A 39 -13.02 -30.39 -5.00
C ASP A 39 -12.11 -29.89 -3.87
N ALA A 40 -12.30 -28.63 -3.42
CA ALA A 40 -11.46 -27.98 -2.44
C ALA A 40 -12.06 -27.97 -1.03
N LEU A 41 -11.21 -27.71 -0.04
CA LEU A 41 -11.67 -27.29 1.27
C LEU A 41 -11.96 -25.79 1.24
N VAL A 42 -13.20 -25.41 1.49
CA VAL A 42 -13.65 -24.01 1.47
C VAL A 42 -14.02 -23.58 2.88
N GLY A 43 -13.60 -22.36 3.24
CA GLY A 43 -13.89 -21.80 4.55
C GLY A 43 -13.66 -20.30 4.58
N THR A 44 -13.92 -19.71 5.74
CA THR A 44 -13.64 -18.30 6.02
C THR A 44 -12.49 -18.17 7.01
N VAL A 45 -11.62 -17.19 6.79
CA VAL A 45 -10.48 -16.89 7.65
C VAL A 45 -10.54 -15.41 8.03
N SER A 46 -10.31 -15.11 9.31
CA SER A 46 -10.09 -13.74 9.77
C SER A 46 -8.60 -13.44 9.70
N ASN A 47 -8.19 -12.66 8.70
CA ASN A 47 -6.79 -12.28 8.46
C ASN A 47 -6.44 -10.88 9.01
N VAL A 48 -7.37 -10.20 9.64
CA VAL A 48 -7.10 -8.97 10.39
C VAL A 48 -7.38 -9.23 11.86
N PRO A 49 -6.36 -9.29 12.72
CA PRO A 49 -6.54 -9.47 14.16
C PRO A 49 -7.36 -8.33 14.77
N GLN A 50 -8.15 -8.67 15.78
CA GLN A 50 -8.96 -7.68 16.50
C GLN A 50 -8.09 -6.52 17.03
N GLY A 51 -8.52 -5.29 16.74
CA GLY A 51 -7.85 -4.06 17.15
C GLY A 51 -6.77 -3.56 16.19
N MET A 52 -6.52 -4.27 15.08
CA MET A 52 -5.66 -3.78 14.01
C MET A 52 -6.47 -3.16 12.87
N VAL A 53 -5.85 -2.21 12.17
CA VAL A 53 -6.45 -1.60 10.98
C VAL A 53 -6.47 -2.61 9.83
N PRO A 54 -7.59 -2.72 9.08
CA PRO A 54 -7.69 -3.64 7.95
C PRO A 54 -6.91 -3.12 6.73
N GLU A 55 -5.61 -3.29 6.75
CA GLU A 55 -4.70 -2.92 5.67
C GLU A 55 -4.06 -4.15 5.02
N SER A 56 -3.54 -3.97 3.80
CA SER A 56 -2.99 -5.07 3.01
C SER A 56 -1.76 -5.72 3.65
N ASP A 57 -0.91 -4.96 4.33
CA ASP A 57 0.25 -5.50 5.04
C ASP A 57 -0.17 -6.43 6.19
N THR A 58 -1.15 -6.00 7.00
CA THR A 58 -1.73 -6.81 8.08
C THR A 58 -2.31 -8.12 7.54
N ALA A 59 -3.16 -8.03 6.51
CA ALA A 59 -3.83 -9.20 5.95
C ALA A 59 -2.85 -10.16 5.27
N ASN A 60 -1.88 -9.64 4.50
CA ASN A 60 -0.90 -10.47 3.79
C ASN A 60 0.05 -11.18 4.76
N LEU A 61 0.48 -10.53 5.84
CA LEU A 61 1.27 -11.21 6.89
C LEU A 61 0.49 -12.38 7.48
N ALA A 62 -0.80 -12.17 7.81
CA ALA A 62 -1.64 -13.24 8.37
C ALA A 62 -1.84 -14.40 7.38
N ILE A 63 -2.07 -14.11 6.09
CA ILE A 63 -2.19 -15.12 5.03
C ILE A 63 -0.91 -15.96 4.92
N LEU A 64 0.25 -15.33 5.10
CA LEU A 64 1.55 -16.00 5.10
C LEU A 64 1.92 -16.65 6.45
N SER A 65 0.99 -16.70 7.40
CA SER A 65 1.15 -17.27 8.74
C SER A 65 2.11 -16.52 9.66
N TYR A 66 2.35 -15.25 9.41
CA TYR A 66 3.02 -14.36 10.34
C TYR A 66 2.00 -13.62 11.20
N ASP A 67 2.22 -13.54 12.51
CA ASP A 67 1.35 -12.75 13.39
C ASP A 67 1.52 -11.25 13.10
N PRO A 68 0.52 -10.55 12.55
CA PRO A 68 0.64 -9.14 12.23
C PRO A 68 0.92 -8.26 13.45
N LYS A 69 0.45 -8.65 14.65
CA LYS A 69 0.72 -7.91 15.89
C LYS A 69 2.21 -7.84 16.24
N ILE A 70 2.95 -8.84 15.79
CA ILE A 70 4.40 -8.93 16.04
C ILE A 70 5.18 -8.31 14.87
N TYR A 71 4.79 -8.62 13.64
CA TYR A 71 5.60 -8.37 12.44
C TYR A 71 5.17 -7.14 11.64
N SER A 72 3.92 -6.65 11.77
CA SER A 72 3.54 -5.41 11.09
C SER A 72 4.13 -4.21 11.86
N LYS A 73 4.98 -3.48 11.18
CA LYS A 73 5.57 -2.21 11.63
C LYS A 73 5.12 -1.04 10.75
N GLY A 74 3.98 -1.22 10.08
CA GLY A 74 3.49 -0.31 9.08
C GLY A 74 3.88 -0.74 7.67
N ARG A 75 3.28 -0.09 6.70
CA ARG A 75 3.39 -0.43 5.28
C ARG A 75 4.69 0.07 4.65
N SER A 76 5.18 1.24 5.09
CA SER A 76 6.32 1.90 4.45
C SER A 76 7.61 1.08 4.47
N PRO A 77 7.98 0.36 5.54
CA PRO A 77 9.16 -0.51 5.51
C PRO A 77 9.07 -1.64 4.49
N LEU A 78 7.88 -2.22 4.28
CA LEU A 78 7.67 -3.26 3.28
C LEU A 78 7.78 -2.70 1.85
N GLU A 79 7.26 -1.51 1.62
CA GLU A 79 7.41 -0.80 0.34
C GLU A 79 8.89 -0.47 0.06
N ALA A 80 9.63 0.02 1.07
CA ALA A 80 11.06 0.28 0.95
C ALA A 80 11.86 -0.97 0.56
N VAL A 81 11.62 -2.08 1.23
CA VAL A 81 12.28 -3.37 0.90
C VAL A 81 11.90 -3.84 -0.50
N SER A 82 10.66 -3.67 -0.93
CA SER A 82 10.21 -4.04 -2.27
C SER A 82 10.87 -3.20 -3.37
N MET A 83 11.26 -1.96 -3.05
CA MET A 83 12.05 -1.08 -3.91
C MET A 83 13.55 -1.42 -3.91
N GLY A 84 13.97 -2.44 -3.15
CA GLY A 84 15.37 -2.85 -3.02
C GLY A 84 16.18 -2.00 -2.03
N ILE A 85 15.53 -1.15 -1.24
CA ILE A 85 16.19 -0.32 -0.24
C ILE A 85 16.58 -1.19 0.94
N GLN A 86 17.88 -1.20 1.28
CA GLN A 86 18.39 -1.88 2.46
C GLN A 86 18.35 -0.91 3.63
N MET A 87 17.36 -1.09 4.51
CA MET A 87 17.20 -0.27 5.71
C MET A 87 18.12 -0.74 6.83
N ARG A 88 18.59 0.20 7.64
CA ARG A 88 19.29 -0.06 8.92
C ARG A 88 18.29 -0.09 10.06
N ASP A 89 18.73 -0.62 11.21
CA ASP A 89 17.89 -0.71 12.41
C ASP A 89 17.52 0.66 13.02
N ASP A 90 18.33 1.70 12.71
CA ASP A 90 18.13 3.07 13.15
C ASP A 90 17.40 3.95 12.10
N GLU A 91 16.87 3.36 11.04
CA GLU A 91 16.17 4.06 9.96
C GLU A 91 14.66 3.81 10.01
N THR A 92 13.91 4.86 9.68
CA THR A 92 12.45 4.82 9.54
C THR A 92 12.06 5.15 8.11
N ALA A 93 11.19 4.31 7.53
CA ALA A 93 10.63 4.53 6.19
C ALA A 93 9.31 5.28 6.29
N TYR A 94 9.18 6.32 5.49
CA TYR A 94 7.94 7.07 5.29
C TYR A 94 7.50 6.96 3.83
N ARG A 95 6.21 6.76 3.64
CA ARG A 95 5.62 6.88 2.32
C ARG A 95 5.60 8.35 1.91
N CYS A 96 6.11 8.63 0.73
CA CYS A 96 6.15 9.96 0.14
C CYS A 96 5.37 9.92 -1.18
N ASN A 97 4.32 10.71 -1.29
CA ASN A 97 3.51 10.76 -2.52
C ASN A 97 3.61 12.13 -3.18
N VAL A 98 3.68 12.13 -4.51
CA VAL A 98 3.44 13.33 -5.30
C VAL A 98 1.93 13.48 -5.49
N VAL A 99 1.41 14.66 -5.18
CA VAL A 99 -0.03 14.97 -5.22
C VAL A 99 -0.28 16.32 -5.88
N THR A 100 -1.47 16.53 -6.40
CA THR A 100 -1.90 17.85 -6.87
C THR A 100 -2.59 18.59 -5.74
N LEU A 101 -2.12 19.80 -5.46
CA LEU A 101 -2.73 20.70 -4.47
C LEU A 101 -3.54 21.81 -5.15
N SER A 102 -4.49 22.38 -4.42
CA SER A 102 -5.17 23.60 -4.83
C SER A 102 -4.19 24.78 -4.96
N ASP A 103 -4.52 25.73 -5.84
CA ASP A 103 -3.72 26.94 -6.06
C ASP A 103 -4.66 28.14 -6.37
N ASN A 104 -5.49 28.50 -5.38
CA ASN A 104 -6.45 29.62 -5.48
C ASN A 104 -5.94 30.86 -4.73
N GLY A 105 -4.66 30.91 -4.38
CA GLY A 105 -4.02 31.99 -3.64
C GLY A 105 -4.12 31.85 -2.12
N GLU A 106 -4.55 30.69 -1.62
CA GLU A 106 -4.52 30.32 -0.20
C GLU A 106 -3.10 30.07 0.31
N ASP A 107 -2.92 30.21 1.63
CA ASP A 107 -1.68 29.82 2.32
C ASP A 107 -1.46 28.29 2.20
N TYR A 108 -0.22 27.85 2.35
CA TYR A 108 0.14 26.43 2.18
C TYR A 108 -0.66 25.51 3.11
N ASP A 109 -0.87 25.93 4.36
CA ASP A 109 -1.58 25.15 5.38
C ASP A 109 -3.08 24.98 5.08
N ASP A 110 -3.64 25.86 4.22
CA ASP A 110 -5.04 25.82 3.80
C ASP A 110 -5.24 25.10 2.46
N LYS A 111 -4.16 24.61 1.82
CA LYS A 111 -4.24 23.90 0.55
C LYS A 111 -4.95 22.55 0.69
N ILE A 112 -5.75 22.24 -0.31
CA ILE A 112 -6.51 20.99 -0.40
C ILE A 112 -5.86 20.08 -1.43
N ILE A 113 -5.75 18.80 -1.12
CA ILE A 113 -5.33 17.78 -2.09
C ILE A 113 -6.49 17.60 -3.09
N LEU A 114 -6.26 18.01 -4.33
CA LEU A 114 -7.22 17.86 -5.43
C LEU A 114 -7.14 16.49 -6.08
N ASP A 115 -5.92 15.96 -6.22
CA ASP A 115 -5.68 14.63 -6.75
C ASP A 115 -4.51 13.96 -6.02
N HIS A 116 -4.77 12.78 -5.51
CA HIS A 116 -3.81 11.97 -4.74
C HIS A 116 -2.74 11.31 -5.60
N SER A 117 -2.92 11.28 -6.92
CA SER A 117 -2.02 10.64 -7.89
C SER A 117 -1.26 11.63 -8.78
N ALA A 118 -1.50 12.95 -8.59
CA ALA A 118 -0.95 13.99 -9.46
C ALA A 118 -1.25 13.72 -10.95
N ASP A 119 -2.54 13.41 -11.26
CA ASP A 119 -3.03 13.04 -12.60
C ASP A 119 -2.35 11.78 -13.15
N GLU A 120 -2.14 10.80 -12.26
CA GLU A 120 -1.42 9.56 -12.55
C GLU A 120 -0.03 9.82 -13.18
N ILE A 121 0.71 10.76 -12.58
CA ILE A 121 2.07 11.14 -13.01
C ILE A 121 2.89 9.90 -13.35
N THR A 122 3.61 9.95 -14.47
CA THR A 122 4.48 8.85 -14.87
C THR A 122 5.66 8.69 -13.92
N THR A 123 6.25 7.51 -13.88
CA THR A 123 7.44 7.26 -13.05
C THR A 123 8.61 8.15 -13.46
N GLU A 124 8.78 8.37 -14.76
CA GLU A 124 9.84 9.19 -15.34
C GLU A 124 9.73 10.66 -14.92
N GLU A 125 8.53 11.24 -14.99
CA GLU A 125 8.28 12.63 -14.56
C GLU A 125 8.44 12.77 -13.04
N ALA A 126 7.91 11.81 -12.29
CA ALA A 126 8.04 11.80 -10.84
C ALA A 126 9.50 11.65 -10.38
N ASP A 127 10.32 10.89 -11.12
CA ASP A 127 11.76 10.74 -10.82
C ASP A 127 12.47 12.09 -10.85
N GLU A 128 12.19 12.94 -11.83
CA GLU A 128 12.78 14.29 -11.91
C GLU A 128 12.45 15.11 -10.64
N LEU A 129 11.22 15.03 -10.14
CA LEU A 129 10.80 15.71 -8.92
C LEU A 129 11.49 15.14 -7.68
N ILE A 130 11.58 13.82 -7.57
CA ILE A 130 12.21 13.16 -6.43
C ILE A 130 13.72 13.41 -6.42
N GLN A 131 14.39 13.41 -7.57
CA GLN A 131 15.79 13.78 -7.66
C GLN A 131 16.02 15.25 -7.25
N ALA A 132 15.12 16.16 -7.63
CA ALA A 132 15.17 17.54 -7.17
C ALA A 132 15.00 17.66 -5.65
N LEU A 133 14.06 16.91 -5.06
CA LEU A 133 13.88 16.82 -3.61
C LEU A 133 15.15 16.27 -2.92
N GLN A 134 15.71 15.19 -3.45
CA GLN A 134 16.95 14.61 -2.93
C GLN A 134 18.12 15.62 -2.97
N ALA A 135 18.23 16.38 -4.06
CA ALA A 135 19.29 17.37 -4.22
C ALA A 135 19.17 18.56 -3.25
N HIS A 136 17.94 18.96 -2.91
CA HIS A 136 17.70 20.14 -2.06
C HIS A 136 17.54 19.80 -0.57
N PHE A 137 16.91 18.68 -0.24
CA PHE A 137 16.53 18.29 1.12
C PHE A 137 17.20 17.01 1.59
N GLY A 138 17.81 16.25 0.68
CA GLY A 138 18.59 15.07 1.05
C GLY A 138 19.79 15.42 1.92
N SER A 139 20.15 14.53 2.84
CA SER A 139 21.27 14.68 3.76
C SER A 139 21.87 13.30 4.09
N GLU A 140 22.86 13.26 4.98
CA GLU A 140 23.40 12.00 5.49
C GLU A 140 22.38 11.17 6.27
N THR A 141 21.28 11.79 6.73
CA THR A 141 20.24 11.17 7.54
C THR A 141 18.88 11.13 6.85
N THR A 142 18.70 11.82 5.71
CA THR A 142 17.41 11.89 5.02
C THR A 142 17.62 11.59 3.54
N HIS A 143 16.94 10.57 3.03
CA HIS A 143 17.04 10.13 1.65
C HIS A 143 15.67 9.96 1.02
N PHE A 144 15.53 10.43 -0.24
CA PHE A 144 14.33 10.25 -1.04
C PHE A 144 14.60 9.25 -2.16
N TYR A 145 13.69 8.32 -2.35
CA TYR A 145 13.80 7.25 -3.35
C TYR A 145 12.60 7.24 -4.26
N THR A 146 12.85 7.21 -5.56
CA THR A 146 11.81 7.09 -6.57
C THR A 146 11.18 5.71 -6.54
N GLY A 147 9.87 5.67 -6.43
CA GLY A 147 9.08 4.45 -6.56
C GLY A 147 8.38 4.37 -7.92
N ILE A 148 7.08 4.07 -7.92
CA ILE A 148 6.29 3.92 -9.14
C ILE A 148 5.20 4.98 -9.17
N SER A 149 5.10 5.71 -10.30
CA SER A 149 4.10 6.77 -10.50
C SER A 149 4.19 7.80 -9.36
N TYR A 150 3.12 8.09 -8.66
CA TYR A 150 3.06 9.05 -7.55
C TYR A 150 3.57 8.52 -6.19
N ARG A 151 3.99 7.26 -6.10
CA ARG A 151 4.37 6.59 -4.85
C ARG A 151 5.87 6.47 -4.70
N HIS A 152 6.41 7.10 -3.69
CA HIS A 152 7.84 7.16 -3.40
C HIS A 152 8.11 6.84 -1.93
N CYS A 153 9.38 6.81 -1.56
CA CYS A 153 9.82 6.50 -0.21
C CYS A 153 10.80 7.56 0.30
N MET A 154 10.64 7.96 1.55
CA MET A 154 11.61 8.76 2.27
C MET A 154 12.14 7.93 3.43
N ILE A 155 13.46 7.86 3.58
CA ILE A 155 14.13 7.20 4.70
C ILE A 155 14.77 8.27 5.57
N ILE A 156 14.51 8.19 6.87
CA ILE A 156 15.13 9.09 7.85
C ILE A 156 15.83 8.24 8.92
N ARG A 157 17.10 8.53 9.18
CA ARG A 157 17.84 7.96 10.30
C ARG A 157 17.37 8.60 11.59
N ASN A 158 17.14 7.79 12.64
CA ASN A 158 16.58 8.23 13.92
C ASN A 158 15.24 8.97 13.79
N GLY A 159 14.43 8.61 12.76
CA GLY A 159 13.16 9.26 12.45
C GLY A 159 12.13 9.20 13.57
N ASN A 160 12.21 8.21 14.45
CA ASN A 160 11.34 8.08 15.63
C ASN A 160 11.54 9.19 16.67
N ASP A 161 12.68 9.88 16.65
CA ASP A 161 12.96 11.01 17.55
C ASP A 161 12.34 12.31 17.04
N HIS A 162 11.91 12.35 15.77
CA HIS A 162 11.40 13.55 15.11
C HIS A 162 9.89 13.50 14.80
N TYR A 163 9.34 12.29 14.72
CA TYR A 163 7.92 12.07 14.36
C TYR A 163 7.34 10.98 15.27
N PRO A 164 6.50 11.37 16.23
CA PRO A 164 5.85 10.46 17.17
C PRO A 164 4.86 9.50 16.51
#